data_6e08ede2d8e73442b84fa57f6a0e2ca4
#
_entry.id   6e08ede2d8e73442b84fa57f6a0e2ca4
#
_cell.length_a   1.000
_cell.length_b   1.000
_cell.length_c   1.000
_cell.angle_alpha   90.00
_cell.angle_beta   90.00
_cell.angle_gamma   90.00
#
_symmetry.space_group_name_H-M   'P 1'
#
loop_
_entity.id
_entity.type
_entity.pdbx_description
1 polymer ?
#
loop_
_entity_poly.entity_id
_entity_poly.type
_entity_poly.pdbx_seq_one_letter_code
_entity_poly.pdbx_strand_id
1 'polypeptide(L)'
;MNEFHLNLFFTRNKKNNYFNDQNGMSKFFENKSLYKNCYKGTFAMDEFDHIDMNENNTCLIVFNSITRNTPTMGHWLALYSSRLKNGMLHVTFFDSFGLSISHYNPILDTYIKKHTPHINFFDFNTFPLQSNNSYVCGAYVCFVSEKLVLGQHLNQICKRYFKKKDRKFNDAVVTRFVKLRWYKNCCDTEFCPMKTYAGECFNCKC
;
A
#
# COMPACT_ATOMS: atom_id res chain seq x y z
N MET A 1 23.82 16.20 13.79
CA MET A 1 22.64 15.42 13.38
C MET A 1 22.67 15.37 11.87
N ASN A 2 22.94 14.23 11.31
CA ASN A 2 23.37 14.08 9.91
C ASN A 2 22.15 14.03 8.99
N GLU A 3 22.06 15.00 8.09
CA GLU A 3 21.26 14.91 6.87
C GLU A 3 21.82 13.76 6.01
N PHE A 4 21.18 12.61 6.06
CA PHE A 4 21.54 11.48 5.21
C PHE A 4 21.05 11.74 3.79
N HIS A 5 22.01 11.85 2.88
CA HIS A 5 21.92 11.90 1.44
C HIS A 5 20.86 10.96 0.83
N LEU A 6 19.71 11.53 0.50
CA LEU A 6 18.63 10.88 -0.29
C LEU A 6 18.81 11.07 -1.80
N ASN A 7 19.93 11.63 -2.26
CA ASN A 7 20.03 12.20 -3.61
C ASN A 7 20.78 11.36 -4.67
N LEU A 8 21.06 10.07 -4.50
CA LEU A 8 22.01 9.40 -5.42
C LEU A 8 21.49 8.19 -6.20
N PHE A 9 20.19 7.85 -6.25
CA PHE A 9 19.75 6.64 -6.97
C PHE A 9 18.63 6.81 -8.02
N PHE A 10 18.40 8.00 -8.56
CA PHE A 10 17.26 8.27 -9.44
C PHE A 10 17.48 8.11 -10.94
N THR A 11 18.55 7.48 -11.42
CA THR A 11 18.83 7.40 -12.84
C THR A 11 19.09 6.01 -13.41
N ARG A 12 18.37 4.95 -13.01
CA ARG A 12 18.39 3.69 -13.80
C ARG A 12 17.21 2.79 -13.45
N ASN A 13 16.25 2.77 -14.31
CA ASN A 13 15.20 1.78 -14.62
C ASN A 13 13.79 2.36 -14.71
N LYS A 14 13.56 3.19 -15.74
CA LYS A 14 12.22 3.71 -16.09
C LYS A 14 11.22 2.65 -16.58
N LYS A 15 11.58 1.35 -16.60
CA LYS A 15 10.78 0.35 -17.35
C LYS A 15 9.81 -0.53 -16.53
N ASN A 16 9.78 -0.51 -15.19
CA ASN A 16 8.93 -1.44 -14.43
C ASN A 16 8.31 -0.92 -13.12
N ASN A 17 8.11 0.40 -12.95
CA ASN A 17 7.61 0.95 -11.68
C ASN A 17 6.16 1.46 -11.78
N TYR A 18 5.21 0.61 -12.18
CA TYR A 18 3.78 0.95 -12.25
C TYR A 18 3.14 1.28 -10.89
N PHE A 19 3.80 0.97 -9.77
CA PHE A 19 3.34 1.26 -8.40
C PHE A 19 4.00 2.47 -7.76
N ASN A 20 4.74 3.26 -8.53
CA ASN A 20 5.39 4.46 -8.00
C ASN A 20 4.57 5.72 -8.21
N ASP A 21 3.49 5.65 -8.96
CA ASP A 21 2.58 6.77 -9.14
C ASP A 21 1.18 6.49 -8.60
N GLN A 22 0.46 7.55 -8.31
CA GLN A 22 -0.91 7.51 -7.78
C GLN A 22 -1.87 6.78 -8.71
N ASN A 23 -1.72 6.95 -10.03
CA ASN A 23 -2.59 6.31 -11.03
C ASN A 23 -2.40 4.79 -11.06
N GLY A 24 -1.17 4.31 -10.98
CA GLY A 24 -0.87 2.87 -10.92
C GLY A 24 -1.45 2.23 -9.67
N MET A 25 -1.32 2.90 -8.51
CA MET A 25 -1.92 2.44 -7.26
C MET A 25 -3.44 2.41 -7.34
N SER A 26 -4.08 3.48 -7.82
CA SER A 26 -5.54 3.55 -7.98
C SER A 26 -6.07 2.43 -8.87
N LYS A 27 -5.47 2.21 -10.04
CA LYS A 27 -5.87 1.14 -10.97
C LYS A 27 -5.79 -0.26 -10.36
N PHE A 28 -4.83 -0.52 -9.47
CA PHE A 28 -4.74 -1.81 -8.78
C PHE A 28 -5.97 -2.10 -7.93
N PHE A 29 -6.50 -1.10 -7.23
CA PHE A 29 -7.64 -1.25 -6.32
C PHE A 29 -8.98 -1.12 -7.04
N GLU A 30 -9.15 -0.15 -7.93
CA GLU A 30 -10.41 0.14 -8.62
C GLU A 30 -10.90 -1.01 -9.50
N ASN A 31 -9.98 -1.71 -10.17
CA ASN A 31 -10.33 -2.79 -11.11
C ASN A 31 -10.73 -4.11 -10.44
N LYS A 32 -10.86 -4.18 -9.11
CA LYS A 32 -11.17 -5.41 -8.40
C LYS A 32 -12.45 -5.28 -7.57
N SER A 33 -13.41 -6.16 -7.83
CA SER A 33 -14.65 -6.26 -7.06
C SER A 33 -14.44 -6.37 -5.55
N LEU A 34 -13.32 -6.98 -5.12
CA LEU A 34 -12.93 -7.12 -3.72
C LEU A 34 -12.90 -5.77 -2.97
N TYR A 35 -12.50 -4.70 -3.63
CA TYR A 35 -12.32 -3.39 -2.99
C TYR A 35 -13.49 -2.44 -3.17
N LYS A 36 -14.48 -2.80 -4.01
CA LYS A 36 -15.58 -1.93 -4.44
C LYS A 36 -16.30 -1.21 -3.28
N ASN A 37 -16.44 -1.89 -2.14
CA ASN A 37 -17.20 -1.36 -1.01
C ASN A 37 -16.33 -0.76 0.10
N CYS A 38 -15.01 -0.84 0.01
CA CYS A 38 -14.12 -0.37 1.07
C CYS A 38 -13.06 0.63 0.60
N TYR A 39 -12.59 0.55 -0.64
CA TYR A 39 -11.55 1.44 -1.15
C TYR A 39 -12.09 2.85 -1.38
N LYS A 40 -11.46 3.84 -0.77
CA LYS A 40 -11.86 5.26 -0.83
C LYS A 40 -11.01 6.08 -1.79
N GLY A 41 -9.85 5.57 -2.18
CA GLY A 41 -8.95 6.22 -3.12
C GLY A 41 -7.48 6.08 -2.76
N THR A 42 -6.66 6.63 -3.66
CA THR A 42 -5.20 6.80 -3.46
C THR A 42 -4.89 8.29 -3.46
N PHE A 43 -4.24 8.77 -2.41
CA PHE A 43 -4.11 10.19 -2.08
C PHE A 43 -2.65 10.60 -1.85
N ALA A 44 -2.36 11.88 -1.94
CA ALA A 44 -1.23 12.47 -1.26
C ALA A 44 -1.55 12.67 0.24
N MET A 45 -0.54 12.95 1.07
CA MET A 45 -0.71 13.07 2.52
C MET A 45 -1.72 14.16 2.92
N ASP A 46 -1.90 15.18 2.10
CA ASP A 46 -2.74 16.35 2.34
C ASP A 46 -4.13 16.28 1.67
N GLU A 47 -4.53 15.12 1.15
CA GLU A 47 -5.75 15.01 0.33
C GLU A 47 -6.89 14.20 0.94
N PHE A 48 -6.69 13.43 2.01
CA PHE A 48 -7.69 12.48 2.51
C PHE A 48 -8.37 12.85 3.83
N ASP A 49 -8.13 14.04 4.36
CA ASP A 49 -8.69 14.52 5.63
C ASP A 49 -10.23 14.61 5.67
N HIS A 50 -10.85 14.69 4.48
CA HIS A 50 -12.31 14.71 4.31
C HIS A 50 -12.97 13.33 4.39
N ILE A 51 -12.20 12.23 4.37
CA ILE A 51 -12.76 10.88 4.39
C ILE A 51 -13.11 10.48 5.82
N ASP A 52 -14.35 10.07 6.05
CA ASP A 52 -14.76 9.53 7.34
C ASP A 52 -14.57 8.01 7.39
N MET A 53 -13.70 7.55 8.28
CA MET A 53 -13.47 6.12 8.51
C MET A 53 -14.66 5.41 9.15
N ASN A 54 -15.61 6.14 9.73
CA ASN A 54 -16.80 5.60 10.43
C ASN A 54 -17.99 5.39 9.51
N GLU A 55 -18.00 6.03 8.34
CA GLU A 55 -19.15 6.04 7.43
C GLU A 55 -19.56 4.64 6.94
N ASN A 56 -18.61 3.72 6.84
CA ASN A 56 -18.83 2.39 6.32
C ASN A 56 -18.33 1.30 7.28
N ASN A 57 -18.80 0.07 7.09
CA ASN A 57 -18.32 -1.10 7.85
C ASN A 57 -16.83 -1.39 7.62
N THR A 58 -16.32 -1.02 6.46
CA THR A 58 -14.91 -1.14 6.09
C THR A 58 -14.47 0.07 5.28
N CYS A 59 -13.25 0.56 5.52
CA CYS A 59 -12.66 1.66 4.79
C CYS A 59 -11.17 1.36 4.52
N LEU A 60 -10.73 1.49 3.29
CA LEU A 60 -9.31 1.39 2.88
C LEU A 60 -8.89 2.69 2.22
N ILE A 61 -7.93 3.36 2.81
CA ILE A 61 -7.27 4.56 2.29
C ILE A 61 -5.83 4.20 1.98
N VAL A 62 -5.40 4.43 0.74
CA VAL A 62 -4.02 4.31 0.32
C VAL A 62 -3.46 5.71 0.13
N PHE A 63 -2.28 6.00 0.65
CA PHE A 63 -1.74 7.35 0.54
C PHE A 63 -0.22 7.38 0.50
N ASN A 64 0.30 8.47 -0.06
CA ASN A 64 1.73 8.74 -0.10
C ASN A 64 2.14 9.56 1.12
N SER A 65 3.33 9.35 1.64
CA SER A 65 3.88 10.06 2.81
C SER A 65 4.24 11.53 2.57
N ILE A 66 4.10 12.01 1.33
CA ILE A 66 4.36 13.40 0.94
C ILE A 66 3.09 14.08 0.44
N THR A 67 3.08 15.41 0.49
CA THR A 67 2.01 16.24 -0.07
C THR A 67 2.06 16.25 -1.58
N ARG A 68 0.95 16.59 -2.24
CA ARG A 68 0.79 16.58 -3.70
C ARG A 68 1.87 17.39 -4.45
N ASN A 69 2.25 18.52 -3.89
CA ASN A 69 3.18 19.45 -4.53
C ASN A 69 4.65 19.17 -4.22
N THR A 70 4.96 18.10 -3.51
CA THR A 70 6.34 17.74 -3.18
C THR A 70 7.00 17.05 -4.38
N PRO A 71 8.13 17.55 -4.90
CA PRO A 71 8.75 17.05 -6.13
C PRO A 71 9.54 15.73 -5.93
N THR A 72 9.54 15.17 -4.72
CA THR A 72 10.28 13.97 -4.38
C THR A 72 9.37 12.73 -4.39
N MET A 73 9.97 11.56 -4.54
CA MET A 73 9.22 10.31 -4.33
C MET A 73 8.95 10.11 -2.85
N GLY A 74 7.68 9.93 -2.51
CA GLY A 74 7.28 9.56 -1.18
C GLY A 74 7.25 8.05 -0.96
N HIS A 75 6.67 7.67 0.16
CA HIS A 75 6.51 6.30 0.59
C HIS A 75 5.02 5.93 0.66
N TRP A 76 4.65 4.76 0.14
CA TRP A 76 3.26 4.30 0.14
C TRP A 76 2.87 3.67 1.47
N LEU A 77 1.74 4.09 1.97
CA LEU A 77 1.16 3.75 3.26
C LEU A 77 -0.31 3.35 3.07
N ALA A 78 -0.87 2.64 4.05
CA ALA A 78 -2.28 2.32 4.07
C ALA A 78 -2.90 2.50 5.45
N LEU A 79 -4.14 3.00 5.47
CA LEU A 79 -5.06 2.92 6.59
C LEU A 79 -6.23 2.01 6.20
N TYR A 80 -6.52 1.02 7.03
CA TYR A 80 -7.67 0.15 6.89
C TYR A 80 -8.49 0.20 8.16
N SER A 81 -9.79 0.43 8.05
CA SER A 81 -10.69 0.30 9.17
C SER A 81 -11.75 -0.76 8.90
N SER A 82 -12.15 -1.45 9.96
CA SER A 82 -13.24 -2.42 9.92
C SER A 82 -14.06 -2.35 11.20
N ARG A 83 -15.39 -2.43 11.05
CA ARG A 83 -16.29 -2.51 12.18
C ARG A 83 -16.46 -3.97 12.58
N LEU A 84 -16.15 -4.26 13.83
CA LEU A 84 -16.32 -5.59 14.42
C LEU A 84 -17.81 -5.89 14.65
N LYS A 85 -18.15 -7.19 14.86
CA LYS A 85 -19.55 -7.62 15.11
C LYS A 85 -20.24 -6.92 16.27
N ASN A 86 -19.48 -6.48 17.26
CA ASN A 86 -19.97 -5.70 18.43
C ASN A 86 -20.06 -4.19 18.17
N GLY A 87 -19.87 -3.74 16.94
CA GLY A 87 -19.93 -2.34 16.53
C GLY A 87 -18.64 -1.54 16.76
N MET A 88 -17.64 -2.12 17.40
CA MET A 88 -16.35 -1.45 17.65
C MET A 88 -15.55 -1.25 16.38
N LEU A 89 -14.88 -0.08 16.25
CA LEU A 89 -14.02 0.25 15.13
C LEU A 89 -12.59 -0.22 15.39
N HIS A 90 -12.09 -1.05 14.49
CA HIS A 90 -10.69 -1.47 14.45
C HIS A 90 -9.99 -0.77 13.29
N VAL A 91 -8.90 -0.05 13.59
CA VAL A 91 -8.08 0.65 12.59
C VAL A 91 -6.71 0.02 12.53
N THR A 92 -6.24 -0.23 11.33
CA THR A 92 -4.90 -0.76 11.04
C THR A 92 -4.14 0.25 10.20
N PHE A 93 -3.01 0.72 10.69
CA PHE A 93 -2.03 1.48 9.94
C PHE A 93 -0.92 0.54 9.45
N PHE A 94 -0.60 0.62 8.17
CA PHE A 94 0.45 -0.21 7.58
C PHE A 94 1.55 0.62 6.93
N ASP A 95 2.76 0.33 7.35
CA ASP A 95 4.01 0.85 6.80
C ASP A 95 5.04 -0.27 6.63
N SER A 96 5.55 -0.48 5.41
CA SER A 96 6.53 -1.54 5.14
C SER A 96 7.89 -1.33 5.83
N PHE A 97 8.20 -0.12 6.29
CA PHE A 97 9.37 0.14 7.15
C PHE A 97 9.09 -0.02 8.65
N GLY A 98 7.85 -0.24 9.04
CA GLY A 98 7.47 -0.46 10.45
C GLY A 98 7.58 0.78 11.32
N LEU A 99 7.46 1.97 10.73
CA LEU A 99 7.49 3.23 11.45
C LEU A 99 6.08 3.55 11.99
N SER A 100 6.02 4.22 13.12
CA SER A 100 4.75 4.66 13.70
C SER A 100 4.18 5.87 12.97
N ILE A 101 2.90 6.15 13.18
CA ILE A 101 2.22 7.33 12.65
C ILE A 101 2.95 8.62 13.00
N SER A 102 3.47 8.72 14.22
CA SER A 102 4.20 9.92 14.69
C SER A 102 5.49 10.21 13.92
N HIS A 103 5.99 9.27 13.12
CA HIS A 103 7.13 9.48 12.23
C HIS A 103 6.77 10.31 11.00
N TYR A 104 5.50 10.33 10.65
CA TYR A 104 5.00 11.02 9.46
C TYR A 104 4.48 12.42 9.78
N ASN A 105 3.97 13.08 8.76
CA ASN A 105 3.49 14.46 8.85
C ASN A 105 2.41 14.63 9.96
N PRO A 106 2.38 15.76 10.68
CA PRO A 106 1.33 16.12 11.62
C PRO A 106 -0.10 15.98 11.08
N ILE A 107 -0.31 16.08 9.77
CA ILE A 107 -1.62 15.88 9.11
C ILE A 107 -2.18 14.49 9.42
N LEU A 108 -1.36 13.44 9.31
CA LEU A 108 -1.80 12.07 9.59
C LEU A 108 -2.14 11.89 11.08
N ASP A 109 -1.34 12.44 11.97
CA ASP A 109 -1.61 12.41 13.41
C ASP A 109 -2.91 13.16 13.74
N THR A 110 -3.14 14.33 13.13
CA THR A 110 -4.37 15.11 13.28
C THR A 110 -5.59 14.32 12.76
N TYR A 111 -5.46 13.70 11.59
CA TYR A 111 -6.52 12.86 11.02
C TYR A 111 -6.89 11.71 11.96
N ILE A 112 -5.91 10.98 12.49
CA ILE A 112 -6.17 9.88 13.44
C ILE A 112 -6.81 10.40 14.72
N LYS A 113 -6.34 11.52 15.27
CA LYS A 113 -6.91 12.13 16.48
C LYS A 113 -8.37 12.56 16.29
N LYS A 114 -8.74 13.08 15.13
CA LYS A 114 -10.11 13.43 14.75
C LYS A 114 -11.04 12.21 14.86
N HIS A 115 -10.55 11.03 14.51
CA HIS A 115 -11.32 9.79 14.53
C HIS A 115 -11.13 8.95 15.81
N THR A 116 -10.20 9.33 16.71
CA THR A 116 -9.86 8.60 17.95
C THR A 116 -11.09 8.30 18.83
N PRO A 117 -12.07 9.19 19.01
CA PRO A 117 -13.26 8.90 19.84
C PRO A 117 -14.03 7.66 19.38
N HIS A 118 -13.87 7.28 18.12
CA HIS A 118 -14.56 6.14 17.49
C HIS A 118 -13.67 4.91 17.32
N ILE A 119 -12.35 5.05 17.53
CA ILE A 119 -11.38 3.96 17.38
C ILE A 119 -11.29 3.18 18.69
N ASN A 120 -11.69 1.92 18.66
CA ASN A 120 -11.60 1.03 19.82
C ASN A 120 -10.29 0.23 19.83
N PHE A 121 -9.77 -0.10 18.65
CA PHE A 121 -8.51 -0.82 18.50
C PHE A 121 -7.68 -0.18 17.39
N PHE A 122 -6.39 -0.02 17.65
CA PHE A 122 -5.44 0.52 16.69
C PHE A 122 -4.21 -0.39 16.58
N ASP A 123 -3.99 -0.93 15.39
CA ASP A 123 -2.87 -1.81 15.07
C ASP A 123 -1.90 -1.17 14.07
N PHE A 124 -0.62 -1.46 14.23
CA PHE A 124 0.40 -1.19 13.21
C PHE A 124 1.55 -2.21 13.31
N ASN A 125 2.28 -2.41 12.22
CA ASN A 125 3.48 -3.25 12.27
C ASN A 125 4.66 -2.48 12.88
N THR A 126 5.32 -3.11 13.87
CA THR A 126 6.39 -2.49 14.67
C THR A 126 7.79 -2.85 14.21
N PHE A 127 7.93 -3.52 13.06
CA PHE A 127 9.22 -3.92 12.53
C PHE A 127 9.25 -3.79 11.01
N PRO A 128 10.43 -3.45 10.44
CA PRO A 128 10.57 -3.28 9.01
C PRO A 128 10.47 -4.63 8.27
N LEU A 129 9.64 -4.65 7.25
CA LEU A 129 9.44 -5.77 6.34
C LEU A 129 10.22 -5.60 5.06
N GLN A 130 10.35 -4.35 4.59
CA GLN A 130 10.99 -3.97 3.35
C GLN A 130 12.51 -3.80 3.53
N SER A 131 13.30 -4.16 2.51
CA SER A 131 14.72 -3.86 2.46
C SER A 131 14.97 -2.35 2.32
N ASN A 132 15.98 -1.82 2.99
CA ASN A 132 16.27 -0.38 2.99
C ASN A 132 16.54 0.20 1.58
N ASN A 133 17.06 -0.62 0.66
CA ASN A 133 17.43 -0.22 -0.69
C ASN A 133 16.42 -0.69 -1.74
N SER A 134 15.19 -1.02 -1.37
CA SER A 134 14.16 -1.44 -2.30
C SER A 134 13.05 -0.39 -2.44
N TYR A 135 12.41 -0.36 -3.60
CA TYR A 135 11.35 0.59 -3.95
C TYR A 135 10.00 -0.12 -4.13
N VAL A 136 9.70 -1.09 -3.28
CA VAL A 136 8.52 -1.95 -3.41
C VAL A 136 7.43 -1.66 -2.37
N CYS A 137 7.46 -0.48 -1.73
CA CYS A 137 6.45 -0.08 -0.73
C CYS A 137 5.02 -0.20 -1.27
N GLY A 138 4.77 0.23 -2.50
CA GLY A 138 3.46 0.08 -3.14
C GLY A 138 3.03 -1.37 -3.28
N ALA A 139 3.96 -2.29 -3.58
CA ALA A 139 3.66 -3.72 -3.65
C ALA A 139 3.29 -4.29 -2.27
N TYR A 140 3.93 -3.83 -1.20
CA TYR A 140 3.54 -4.18 0.18
C TYR A 140 2.14 -3.69 0.51
N VAL A 141 1.83 -2.43 0.19
CA VAL A 141 0.49 -1.87 0.40
C VAL A 141 -0.56 -2.70 -0.34
N CYS A 142 -0.34 -3.03 -1.61
CA CYS A 142 -1.26 -3.88 -2.38
C CYS A 142 -1.45 -5.26 -1.74
N PHE A 143 -0.35 -5.92 -1.32
CA PHE A 143 -0.40 -7.24 -0.71
C PHE A 143 -1.16 -7.22 0.62
N VAL A 144 -0.75 -6.33 1.54
CA VAL A 144 -1.32 -6.28 2.89
C VAL A 144 -2.77 -5.83 2.85
N SER A 145 -3.12 -4.84 2.04
CA SER A 145 -4.51 -4.39 1.87
C SER A 145 -5.42 -5.52 1.38
N GLU A 146 -4.96 -6.37 0.43
CA GLU A 146 -5.76 -7.53 -0.01
C GLU A 146 -6.04 -8.48 1.17
N LYS A 147 -5.04 -8.75 2.01
CA LYS A 147 -5.22 -9.66 3.14
C LYS A 147 -6.12 -9.08 4.24
N LEU A 148 -5.99 -7.78 4.51
CA LEU A 148 -6.87 -7.07 5.46
C LEU A 148 -8.33 -7.10 4.99
N VAL A 149 -8.59 -6.77 3.73
CA VAL A 149 -9.95 -6.79 3.16
C VAL A 149 -10.54 -8.21 3.14
N LEU A 150 -9.71 -9.25 3.03
CA LEU A 150 -10.10 -10.66 3.20
C LEU A 150 -10.27 -11.08 4.67
N GLY A 151 -10.24 -10.15 5.61
CA GLY A 151 -10.52 -10.39 7.04
C GLY A 151 -9.33 -10.92 7.85
N GLN A 152 -8.10 -10.88 7.32
CA GLN A 152 -6.92 -11.25 8.10
C GLN A 152 -6.43 -10.07 8.95
N HIS A 153 -5.99 -10.33 10.18
CA HIS A 153 -5.37 -9.31 11.04
C HIS A 153 -3.90 -9.06 10.65
N LEU A 154 -3.43 -7.82 10.80
CA LEU A 154 -2.07 -7.42 10.42
C LEU A 154 -0.98 -8.33 11.04
N ASN A 155 -1.11 -8.65 12.32
CA ASN A 155 -0.16 -9.53 13.00
C ASN A 155 -0.12 -10.95 12.40
N GLN A 156 -1.28 -11.49 11.97
CA GLN A 156 -1.35 -12.78 11.27
C GLN A 156 -0.70 -12.70 9.89
N ILE A 157 -0.95 -11.61 9.15
CA ILE A 157 -0.31 -11.36 7.85
C ILE A 157 1.21 -11.34 8.01
N CYS A 158 1.70 -10.54 8.96
CA CYS A 158 3.13 -10.41 9.21
C CYS A 158 3.79 -11.74 9.58
N LYS A 159 3.17 -12.52 10.46
CA LYS A 159 3.71 -13.83 10.89
C LYS A 159 3.67 -14.88 9.80
N ARG A 160 2.62 -14.88 8.97
CA ARG A 160 2.39 -15.94 7.98
C ARG A 160 3.20 -15.77 6.71
N TYR A 161 3.37 -14.53 6.24
CA TYR A 161 3.88 -14.27 4.90
C TYR A 161 5.28 -13.66 4.90
N PHE A 162 5.74 -13.09 6.01
CA PHE A 162 6.99 -12.35 6.06
C PHE A 162 7.99 -12.95 7.05
N LYS A 163 9.27 -12.83 6.70
CA LYS A 163 10.40 -13.22 7.55
C LYS A 163 11.01 -11.98 8.19
N LYS A 164 11.01 -11.88 9.51
CA LYS A 164 11.52 -10.72 10.25
C LYS A 164 12.99 -10.40 9.94
N LYS A 165 13.80 -11.41 9.64
CA LYS A 165 15.24 -11.27 9.38
C LYS A 165 15.63 -11.33 7.89
N ASP A 166 14.67 -11.58 6.99
CA ASP A 166 14.96 -11.74 5.57
C ASP A 166 14.05 -10.82 4.73
N ARG A 167 14.42 -9.54 4.72
CA ARG A 167 13.66 -8.50 4.01
C ARG A 167 13.71 -8.68 2.48
N LYS A 168 14.81 -9.23 1.95
CA LYS A 168 14.91 -9.53 0.50
C LYS A 168 13.90 -10.60 0.08
N PHE A 169 13.72 -11.62 0.91
CA PHE A 169 12.65 -12.60 0.70
C PHE A 169 11.27 -11.94 0.71
N ASN A 170 11.01 -11.05 1.66
CA ASN A 170 9.74 -10.36 1.76
C ASN A 170 9.47 -9.49 0.52
N ASP A 171 10.48 -8.75 0.04
CA ASP A 171 10.40 -7.95 -1.20
C ASP A 171 10.05 -8.83 -2.41
N ALA A 172 10.65 -10.03 -2.50
CA ALA A 172 10.35 -10.98 -3.57
C ALA A 172 8.90 -11.51 -3.49
N VAL A 173 8.38 -11.79 -2.27
CA VAL A 173 7.00 -12.25 -2.06
C VAL A 173 6.00 -11.22 -2.58
N VAL A 174 6.11 -9.96 -2.17
CA VAL A 174 5.16 -8.91 -2.57
C VAL A 174 5.29 -8.55 -4.06
N THR A 175 6.51 -8.54 -4.58
CA THR A 175 6.76 -8.30 -6.01
C THR A 175 6.13 -9.38 -6.87
N ARG A 176 6.29 -10.65 -6.50
CA ARG A 176 5.67 -11.78 -7.20
C ARG A 176 4.14 -11.70 -7.13
N PHE A 177 3.59 -11.39 -5.96
CA PHE A 177 2.15 -11.22 -5.78
C PHE A 177 1.57 -10.19 -6.73
N VAL A 178 2.17 -8.99 -6.75
CA VAL A 178 1.70 -7.91 -7.60
C VAL A 178 1.82 -8.26 -9.07
N LYS A 179 2.94 -8.83 -9.50
CA LYS A 179 3.11 -9.32 -10.87
C LYS A 179 1.97 -10.26 -11.26
N LEU A 180 1.69 -11.29 -10.46
CA LEU A 180 0.64 -12.26 -10.75
C LEU A 180 -0.76 -11.63 -10.80
N ARG A 181 -1.03 -10.64 -9.95
CA ARG A 181 -2.34 -9.96 -9.90
C ARG A 181 -2.52 -8.94 -11.00
N TRP A 182 -1.46 -8.20 -11.33
CA TRP A 182 -1.48 -7.21 -12.38
C TRP A 182 -1.59 -7.86 -13.75
N TYR A 183 -0.80 -8.89 -14.02
CA TYR A 183 -0.79 -9.55 -15.33
C TYR A 183 -2.05 -10.34 -15.62
N LYS A 184 -2.70 -10.96 -14.63
CA LYS A 184 -4.02 -11.55 -14.84
C LYS A 184 -5.06 -10.56 -15.37
N ASN A 185 -4.97 -9.30 -14.93
CA ASN A 185 -5.90 -8.24 -15.36
C ASN A 185 -5.44 -7.53 -16.64
N CYS A 186 -4.16 -7.66 -17.03
CA CYS A 186 -3.63 -7.01 -18.23
C CYS A 186 -3.70 -7.87 -19.49
N CYS A 187 -3.84 -9.21 -19.35
CA CYS A 187 -3.95 -10.07 -20.54
C CYS A 187 -5.24 -9.85 -21.33
N ASP A 188 -6.27 -9.27 -20.66
CA ASP A 188 -7.55 -8.92 -21.28
C ASP A 188 -7.54 -7.52 -21.94
N THR A 189 -6.43 -6.79 -21.90
CA THR A 189 -6.31 -5.44 -22.46
C THR A 189 -5.20 -5.36 -23.50
N GLU A 190 -5.38 -4.53 -24.54
CA GLU A 190 -4.36 -4.24 -25.58
C GLU A 190 -3.04 -3.68 -25.02
N PHE A 191 -3.00 -3.30 -23.77
CA PHE A 191 -1.87 -2.71 -23.03
C PHE A 191 -1.21 -3.67 -22.03
N CYS A 192 -0.94 -4.92 -22.43
CA CYS A 192 -0.10 -5.79 -21.60
C CYS A 192 1.38 -5.33 -21.67
N PRO A 193 1.97 -4.81 -20.55
CA PRO A 193 3.36 -4.34 -20.55
C PRO A 193 4.41 -5.46 -20.70
N MET A 194 3.97 -6.72 -20.77
CA MET A 194 4.80 -7.91 -21.07
C MET A 194 4.66 -8.37 -22.52
N LYS A 195 3.89 -7.67 -23.35
CA LYS A 195 3.97 -7.91 -24.80
C LYS A 195 5.37 -7.54 -25.26
N THR A 196 6.09 -8.50 -25.80
CA THR A 196 7.32 -8.24 -26.53
C THR A 196 7.03 -7.37 -27.74
N TYR A 197 8.06 -6.79 -28.36
CA TYR A 197 7.93 -6.11 -29.65
C TYR A 197 7.31 -6.99 -30.75
N ALA A 198 7.24 -8.30 -30.56
CA ALA A 198 6.59 -9.28 -31.44
C ALA A 198 5.13 -9.59 -31.10
N GLY A 199 4.55 -8.94 -30.07
CA GLY A 199 3.14 -9.16 -29.68
C GLY A 199 2.88 -10.38 -28.81
N GLU A 200 3.91 -11.14 -28.43
CA GLU A 200 3.79 -12.34 -27.59
C GLU A 200 3.91 -12.00 -26.11
N CYS A 201 3.03 -12.56 -25.28
CA CYS A 201 3.07 -12.41 -23.83
C CYS A 201 3.93 -13.50 -23.20
N PHE A 202 5.10 -13.15 -22.65
CA PHE A 202 5.97 -14.07 -21.91
C PHE A 202 5.29 -14.53 -20.61
N ASN A 203 4.56 -15.61 -20.61
CA ASN A 203 3.89 -16.28 -19.49
C ASN A 203 2.36 -16.13 -19.35
N CYS A 204 1.66 -15.57 -20.31
CA CYS A 204 0.22 -15.80 -20.38
C CYS A 204 -0.02 -17.07 -21.19
N LYS A 205 -0.15 -18.21 -20.52
CA LYS A 205 -0.94 -19.34 -21.07
C LYS A 205 -2.39 -18.94 -20.88
N CYS A 206 -2.98 -18.30 -21.86
CA CYS A 206 -4.43 -18.19 -21.99
C CYS A 206 -4.99 -19.55 -22.37
#